data_acc0cf0a10da4eac31c44f68fcff7a3d
#
_entry.id   acc0cf0a10da4eac31c44f68fcff7a3d
#
_cell.length_a   1.000
_cell.length_b   1.000
_cell.length_c   1.000
_cell.angle_alpha   90.00
_cell.angle_beta   90.00
_cell.angle_gamma   90.00
#
_symmetry.space_group_name_H-M   'P 1'
#
loop_
_entity.id
_entity.type
_entity.pdbx_description
1 polymer ?
#
loop_
_entity_poly.entity_id
_entity_poly.type
_entity_poly.pdbx_seq_one_letter_code
_entity_poly.pdbx_strand_id
1 'polypeptide(L)'
;MSAKRGLRIRGLRQRWLVNAVLPIVLVVIAIVTVYTLGVRRTYYSAMRSGLETRARVAADNFSSYGLKSYSEYFRYASITAETFEEKDRLELQFINVNGRVQVSSYGLTAGTQPGTSDVTEAVATGKPASFEGLDPQTGERILSVSAPLWFNGRVIGVLRYVTALHEADRSVLVSMAVAIGVALLCVG
;
A
#
# COMPACT_ATOMS: atom_id res chain seq x y z
N MET A 1 -27.68 30.46 -29.72
CA MET A 1 -26.82 30.35 -30.93
C MET A 1 -25.43 29.92 -30.45
N SER A 2 -25.14 28.65 -30.54
CA SER A 2 -23.89 28.05 -30.04
C SER A 2 -22.93 27.85 -31.22
N ALA A 3 -21.86 28.63 -31.25
CA ALA A 3 -20.82 28.54 -32.28
C ALA A 3 -19.92 27.33 -32.03
N LYS A 4 -20.12 26.25 -32.77
CA LYS A 4 -19.16 25.16 -32.91
C LYS A 4 -17.89 25.69 -33.60
N ARG A 5 -16.83 25.98 -32.83
CA ARG A 5 -15.49 26.21 -33.38
C ARG A 5 -14.93 24.87 -33.85
N GLY A 6 -15.23 24.49 -35.10
CA GLY A 6 -14.52 23.39 -35.76
C GLY A 6 -13.09 23.82 -36.02
N LEU A 7 -12.12 23.02 -35.59
CA LEU A 7 -10.70 23.12 -35.98
C LEU A 7 -10.62 22.98 -37.51
N ARG A 8 -10.49 24.13 -38.22
CA ARG A 8 -10.27 24.17 -39.67
C ARG A 8 -8.79 23.83 -39.94
N ILE A 9 -8.54 22.57 -40.16
CA ILE A 9 -7.23 22.09 -40.60
C ILE A 9 -7.01 22.57 -42.05
N ARG A 10 -6.13 23.56 -42.22
CA ARG A 10 -5.80 24.20 -43.49
C ARG A 10 -4.53 23.57 -44.06
N GLY A 11 -4.65 22.76 -45.13
CA GLY A 11 -3.56 22.31 -45.98
C GLY A 11 -3.41 20.77 -46.08
N LEU A 12 -3.06 20.28 -47.28
CA LEU A 12 -2.82 18.84 -47.55
C LEU A 12 -1.72 18.24 -46.65
N ARG A 13 -0.65 18.99 -46.40
CA ARG A 13 0.45 18.59 -45.49
C ARG A 13 -0.02 18.33 -44.06
N GLN A 14 -0.92 19.17 -43.55
CA GLN A 14 -1.41 19.07 -42.18
C GLN A 14 -2.37 17.89 -42.00
N ARG A 15 -3.15 17.55 -43.00
CA ARG A 15 -4.01 16.33 -43.02
C ARG A 15 -3.17 15.06 -43.03
N TRP A 16 -2.06 15.04 -43.78
CA TRP A 16 -1.15 13.91 -43.85
C TRP A 16 -0.41 13.69 -42.53
N LEU A 17 0.08 14.77 -41.91
CA LEU A 17 0.74 14.75 -40.59
C LEU A 17 -0.24 14.25 -39.53
N VAL A 18 -1.45 14.73 -39.47
CA VAL A 18 -2.46 14.29 -38.47
C VAL A 18 -2.81 12.82 -38.67
N ASN A 19 -3.00 12.34 -39.91
CA ASN A 19 -3.33 10.95 -40.17
C ASN A 19 -2.18 9.98 -39.89
N ALA A 20 -0.92 10.40 -39.97
CA ALA A 20 0.23 9.56 -39.66
C ALA A 20 0.61 9.62 -38.19
N VAL A 21 0.56 10.80 -37.58
CA VAL A 21 1.00 11.02 -36.18
C VAL A 21 -0.04 10.56 -35.17
N LEU A 22 -1.34 10.80 -35.45
CA LEU A 22 -2.40 10.44 -34.52
C LEU A 22 -2.41 8.95 -34.14
N PRO A 23 -2.36 7.98 -35.06
CA PRO A 23 -2.32 6.57 -34.69
C PRO A 23 -1.07 6.21 -33.91
N ILE A 24 0.08 6.80 -34.22
CA ILE A 24 1.32 6.55 -33.48
C ILE A 24 1.19 7.03 -32.03
N VAL A 25 0.68 8.22 -31.82
CA VAL A 25 0.43 8.78 -30.48
C VAL A 25 -0.54 7.90 -29.69
N LEU A 26 -1.64 7.44 -30.31
CA LEU A 26 -2.60 6.56 -29.66
C LEU A 26 -1.97 5.23 -29.25
N VAL A 27 -1.15 4.63 -30.10
CA VAL A 27 -0.42 3.38 -29.78
C VAL A 27 0.56 3.61 -28.62
N VAL A 28 1.32 4.69 -28.63
CA VAL A 28 2.26 5.02 -27.53
C VAL A 28 1.50 5.23 -26.22
N ILE A 29 0.39 5.97 -26.22
CA ILE A 29 -0.44 6.15 -25.02
C ILE A 29 -0.97 4.81 -24.52
N ALA A 30 -1.45 3.94 -25.41
CA ALA A 30 -1.94 2.61 -25.04
C ALA A 30 -0.84 1.76 -24.41
N ILE A 31 0.34 1.72 -25.00
CA ILE A 31 1.51 0.98 -24.47
C ILE A 31 1.90 1.51 -23.10
N VAL A 32 2.05 2.83 -22.92
CA VAL A 32 2.41 3.46 -21.67
C VAL A 32 1.36 3.14 -20.59
N THR A 33 0.08 3.20 -20.95
CA THR A 33 -1.01 2.90 -20.01
C THR A 33 -0.97 1.44 -19.55
N VAL A 34 -0.84 0.48 -20.47
CA VAL A 34 -0.76 -0.96 -20.15
C VAL A 34 0.48 -1.25 -19.31
N TYR A 35 1.62 -0.68 -19.67
CA TYR A 35 2.86 -0.85 -18.93
C TYR A 35 2.74 -0.31 -17.50
N THR A 36 2.20 0.89 -17.34
CA THR A 36 2.04 1.53 -16.02
C THR A 36 1.10 0.72 -15.11
N LEU A 37 -0.03 0.23 -15.66
CA LEU A 37 -0.96 -0.61 -14.91
C LEU A 37 -0.33 -1.95 -14.52
N GLY A 38 0.46 -2.55 -15.39
CA GLY A 38 1.20 -3.79 -15.13
C GLY A 38 2.25 -3.61 -14.03
N VAL A 39 3.10 -2.61 -14.14
CA VAL A 39 4.12 -2.29 -13.12
C VAL A 39 3.48 -2.01 -11.78
N ARG A 40 2.41 -1.22 -11.75
CA ARG A 40 1.67 -0.93 -10.52
C ARG A 40 1.19 -2.20 -9.83
N ARG A 41 0.51 -3.09 -10.56
CA ARG A 41 0.01 -4.37 -10.00
C ARG A 41 1.14 -5.23 -9.43
N THR A 42 2.25 -5.36 -10.16
CA THR A 42 3.40 -6.15 -9.72
C THR A 42 4.06 -5.54 -8.48
N TYR A 43 4.21 -4.22 -8.45
CA TYR A 43 4.79 -3.51 -7.30
C TYR A 43 3.96 -3.71 -6.02
N TYR A 44 2.64 -3.48 -6.09
CA TYR A 44 1.76 -3.68 -4.93
C TYR A 44 1.70 -5.14 -4.47
N SER A 45 1.68 -6.08 -5.41
CA SER A 45 1.71 -7.51 -5.09
C SER A 45 3.01 -7.91 -4.39
N ALA A 46 4.15 -7.44 -4.88
CA ALA A 46 5.46 -7.70 -4.27
C ALA A 46 5.57 -7.07 -2.88
N MET A 47 5.11 -5.83 -2.71
CA MET A 47 5.10 -5.12 -1.44
C MET A 47 4.21 -5.83 -0.42
N ARG A 48 3.00 -6.25 -0.81
CA ARG A 48 2.09 -7.03 0.03
C ARG A 48 2.73 -8.34 0.48
N SER A 49 3.27 -9.14 -0.45
CA SER A 49 3.93 -10.41 -0.15
C SER A 49 5.15 -10.22 0.77
N GLY A 50 5.92 -9.16 0.55
CA GLY A 50 7.03 -8.80 1.41
C GLY A 50 6.59 -8.46 2.84
N LEU A 51 5.53 -7.65 2.99
CA LEU A 51 4.96 -7.32 4.30
C LEU A 51 4.33 -8.53 4.99
N GLU A 52 3.64 -9.41 4.25
CA GLU A 52 3.08 -10.66 4.80
C GLU A 52 4.18 -11.57 5.37
N THR A 53 5.27 -11.73 4.63
CA THR A 53 6.41 -12.53 5.09
C THR A 53 7.05 -11.92 6.33
N ARG A 54 7.28 -10.60 6.34
CA ARG A 54 7.84 -9.87 7.49
C ARG A 54 6.92 -9.97 8.71
N ALA A 55 5.63 -9.74 8.55
CA ALA A 55 4.65 -9.80 9.63
C ALA A 55 4.59 -11.20 10.24
N ARG A 56 4.57 -12.24 9.40
CA ARG A 56 4.59 -13.63 9.86
C ARG A 56 5.86 -13.95 10.64
N VAL A 57 7.04 -13.65 10.08
CA VAL A 57 8.31 -13.92 10.75
C VAL A 57 8.42 -13.17 12.08
N ALA A 58 8.00 -11.90 12.11
CA ALA A 58 8.00 -11.11 13.33
C ALA A 58 7.02 -11.67 14.38
N ALA A 59 5.82 -12.09 13.95
CA ALA A 59 4.83 -12.69 14.84
C ALA A 59 5.27 -14.06 15.37
N ASP A 60 5.88 -14.90 14.53
CA ASP A 60 6.42 -16.21 14.93
C ASP A 60 7.57 -16.03 15.92
N ASN A 61 8.51 -15.13 15.64
CA ASN A 61 9.59 -14.78 16.55
C ASN A 61 9.05 -14.29 17.90
N PHE A 62 8.11 -13.34 17.87
CA PHE A 62 7.49 -12.81 19.07
C PHE A 62 6.79 -13.90 19.89
N SER A 63 6.04 -14.79 19.23
CA SER A 63 5.36 -15.91 19.86
C SER A 63 6.32 -16.96 20.46
N SER A 64 7.53 -17.09 19.88
CA SER A 64 8.54 -18.05 20.31
C SER A 64 9.27 -17.66 21.61
N TYR A 65 9.21 -16.41 22.04
CA TYR A 65 9.86 -15.93 23.29
C TYR A 65 9.25 -16.51 24.57
N GLY A 66 8.28 -17.43 24.45
CA GLY A 66 7.77 -18.17 25.59
C GLY A 66 7.18 -17.29 26.67
N LEU A 67 6.36 -16.33 26.26
CA LEU A 67 5.71 -15.36 27.14
C LEU A 67 4.98 -16.09 28.27
N LYS A 68 5.34 -15.78 29.53
CA LYS A 68 4.76 -16.44 30.70
C LYS A 68 3.59 -15.66 31.30
N SER A 69 3.50 -14.37 30.96
CA SER A 69 2.48 -13.49 31.50
C SER A 69 2.10 -12.34 30.54
N TYR A 70 0.93 -11.72 30.79
CA TYR A 70 0.50 -10.54 30.06
C TYR A 70 1.46 -9.34 30.22
N SER A 71 2.06 -9.19 31.40
CA SER A 71 3.03 -8.12 31.67
C SER A 71 4.32 -8.30 30.87
N GLU A 72 4.78 -9.53 30.67
CA GLU A 72 5.91 -9.83 29.79
C GLU A 72 5.55 -9.54 28.33
N TYR A 73 4.38 -9.99 27.88
CA TYR A 73 3.88 -9.67 26.54
C TYR A 73 3.93 -8.16 26.29
N PHE A 74 3.32 -7.37 27.18
CA PHE A 74 3.25 -5.92 27.01
C PHE A 74 4.64 -5.27 27.02
N ARG A 75 5.54 -5.72 27.90
CA ARG A 75 6.90 -5.22 27.95
C ARG A 75 7.67 -5.50 26.65
N TYR A 76 7.60 -6.73 26.14
CA TYR A 76 8.27 -7.09 24.89
C TYR A 76 7.65 -6.37 23.68
N ALA A 77 6.34 -6.23 23.62
CA ALA A 77 5.66 -5.46 22.59
C ALA A 77 6.10 -3.99 22.59
N SER A 78 6.19 -3.37 23.79
CA SER A 78 6.64 -1.99 23.94
C SER A 78 8.10 -1.83 23.50
N ILE A 79 9.00 -2.69 23.94
CA ILE A 79 10.42 -2.65 23.53
C ILE A 79 10.53 -2.82 22.01
N THR A 80 9.83 -3.79 21.44
CA THR A 80 9.86 -4.04 19.99
C THR A 80 9.35 -2.84 19.20
N ALA A 81 8.29 -2.19 19.64
CA ALA A 81 7.75 -1.01 18.99
C ALA A 81 8.66 0.22 19.16
N GLU A 82 9.27 0.41 20.35
CA GLU A 82 10.20 1.50 20.61
C GLU A 82 11.50 1.37 19.82
N THR A 83 12.03 0.16 19.67
CA THR A 83 13.27 -0.13 18.92
C THR A 83 13.05 -0.38 17.44
N PHE A 84 11.81 -0.25 16.94
CA PHE A 84 11.52 -0.44 15.54
C PHE A 84 12.19 0.64 14.68
N GLU A 85 13.10 0.23 13.79
CA GLU A 85 13.95 1.16 13.03
C GLU A 85 13.27 1.78 11.82
N GLU A 86 12.29 1.09 11.21
CA GLU A 86 11.65 1.53 9.95
C GLU A 86 10.44 2.45 10.16
N LYS A 87 10.39 3.22 11.25
CA LYS A 87 9.24 4.09 11.61
C LYS A 87 8.85 5.09 10.51
N ASP A 88 9.81 5.57 9.73
CA ASP A 88 9.57 6.54 8.66
C ASP A 88 8.70 5.98 7.51
N ARG A 89 8.62 4.66 7.37
CA ARG A 89 7.94 3.98 6.26
C ARG A 89 6.84 3.03 6.70
N LEU A 90 6.98 2.48 7.89
CA LEU A 90 6.10 1.44 8.42
C LEU A 90 5.70 1.79 9.84
N GLU A 91 4.44 1.66 10.15
CA GLU A 91 3.97 1.62 11.53
C GLU A 91 3.84 0.16 11.98
N LEU A 92 4.41 -0.17 13.13
CA LEU A 92 4.24 -1.45 13.81
C LEU A 92 3.22 -1.30 14.93
N GLN A 93 2.18 -2.13 14.90
CA GLN A 93 1.14 -2.16 15.92
C GLN A 93 0.99 -3.56 16.52
N PHE A 94 0.79 -3.62 17.85
CA PHE A 94 0.34 -4.81 18.56
C PHE A 94 -1.14 -4.60 18.94
N ILE A 95 -2.00 -5.50 18.51
CA ILE A 95 -3.45 -5.38 18.62
C ILE A 95 -3.98 -6.62 19.34
N ASN A 96 -4.88 -6.45 20.31
CA ASN A 96 -5.49 -7.57 21.01
C ASN A 96 -6.60 -8.25 20.19
N VAL A 97 -7.14 -9.36 20.68
CA VAL A 97 -8.22 -10.12 20.02
C VAL A 97 -9.52 -9.32 19.86
N ASN A 98 -9.71 -8.25 20.63
CA ASN A 98 -10.87 -7.35 20.51
C ASN A 98 -10.64 -6.24 19.47
N GLY A 99 -9.53 -6.29 18.70
CA GLY A 99 -9.19 -5.32 17.67
C GLY A 99 -8.68 -3.98 18.22
N ARG A 100 -8.27 -3.90 19.50
CA ARG A 100 -7.76 -2.66 20.10
C ARG A 100 -6.24 -2.64 20.07
N VAL A 101 -5.68 -1.54 19.59
CA VAL A 101 -4.24 -1.28 19.62
C VAL A 101 -3.76 -1.18 21.05
N GLN A 102 -2.78 -1.98 21.40
CA GLN A 102 -2.15 -1.98 22.72
C GLN A 102 -0.84 -1.20 22.72
N VAL A 103 -0.05 -1.36 21.68
CA VAL A 103 1.24 -0.71 21.49
C VAL A 103 1.40 -0.35 20.01
N SER A 104 1.95 0.82 19.72
CA SER A 104 2.33 1.28 18.39
C SER A 104 3.73 1.87 18.39
N SER A 105 4.45 1.72 17.29
CA SER A 105 5.76 2.36 17.09
C SER A 105 5.68 3.89 17.03
N TYR A 106 4.51 4.47 16.79
CA TYR A 106 4.28 5.92 16.87
C TYR A 106 3.80 6.39 18.25
N GLY A 107 3.54 5.49 19.18
CA GLY A 107 3.24 5.80 20.59
C GLY A 107 1.87 6.42 20.88
N LEU A 108 1.07 6.77 19.88
CA LEU A 108 -0.11 7.64 20.06
C LEU A 108 -1.48 6.94 19.96
N THR A 109 -1.53 5.65 19.68
CA THR A 109 -2.77 4.99 19.26
C THR A 109 -3.29 3.91 20.21
N ALA A 110 -2.75 3.84 21.43
CA ALA A 110 -3.20 2.85 22.41
C ALA A 110 -4.71 2.96 22.69
N GLY A 111 -5.43 1.85 22.54
CA GLY A 111 -6.87 1.75 22.77
C GLY A 111 -7.75 2.04 21.56
N THR A 112 -7.21 2.56 20.44
CA THR A 112 -7.96 2.75 19.20
C THR A 112 -8.21 1.42 18.47
N GLN A 113 -9.20 1.41 17.59
CA GLN A 113 -9.48 0.28 16.70
C GLN A 113 -9.19 0.71 15.27
N PRO A 114 -8.31 0.02 14.53
CA PRO A 114 -8.02 0.35 13.14
C PRO A 114 -9.25 0.32 12.22
N GLY A 115 -10.22 -0.55 12.51
CA GLY A 115 -11.46 -0.67 11.72
C GLY A 115 -11.27 -1.32 10.35
N THR A 116 -10.12 -1.93 10.09
CA THR A 116 -9.78 -2.60 8.83
C THR A 116 -9.94 -4.11 8.94
N SER A 117 -10.25 -4.78 7.82
CA SER A 117 -10.59 -6.21 7.79
C SER A 117 -9.43 -7.14 8.09
N ASP A 118 -8.18 -6.72 7.84
CA ASP A 118 -6.98 -7.53 8.10
C ASP A 118 -6.87 -8.01 9.55
N VAL A 119 -7.21 -7.15 10.51
CA VAL A 119 -7.16 -7.49 11.95
C VAL A 119 -8.20 -8.54 12.30
N THR A 120 -9.45 -8.32 11.91
CA THR A 120 -10.55 -9.25 12.22
C THR A 120 -10.39 -10.59 11.52
N GLU A 121 -9.92 -10.57 10.28
CA GLU A 121 -9.65 -11.77 9.50
C GLU A 121 -8.47 -12.57 10.08
N ALA A 122 -7.37 -11.91 10.45
CA ALA A 122 -6.21 -12.58 11.05
C ALA A 122 -6.56 -13.22 12.40
N VAL A 123 -7.35 -12.55 13.25
CA VAL A 123 -7.82 -13.11 14.52
C VAL A 123 -8.75 -14.31 14.28
N ALA A 124 -9.71 -14.19 13.34
CA ALA A 124 -10.69 -15.23 13.10
C ALA A 124 -10.12 -16.48 12.44
N THR A 125 -9.18 -16.31 11.49
CA THR A 125 -8.63 -17.42 10.70
C THR A 125 -7.36 -18.01 11.29
N GLY A 126 -6.66 -17.28 12.17
CA GLY A 126 -5.32 -17.65 12.64
C GLY A 126 -4.28 -17.65 11.53
N LYS A 127 -4.51 -16.88 10.44
CA LYS A 127 -3.58 -16.74 9.30
C LYS A 127 -3.30 -15.28 9.05
N PRO A 128 -2.15 -14.94 8.45
CA PRO A 128 -1.91 -13.57 8.00
C PRO A 128 -3.02 -13.10 7.05
N ALA A 129 -3.45 -11.86 7.23
CA ALA A 129 -4.43 -11.19 6.41
C ALA A 129 -3.94 -9.79 6.04
N SER A 130 -4.43 -9.24 4.93
CA SER A 130 -4.01 -7.91 4.46
C SER A 130 -5.21 -7.09 4.02
N PHE A 131 -5.07 -5.77 4.18
CA PHE A 131 -6.04 -4.78 3.74
C PHE A 131 -5.35 -3.73 2.88
N GLU A 132 -5.94 -3.39 1.75
CA GLU A 132 -5.55 -2.26 0.91
C GLU A 132 -6.77 -1.37 0.71
N GLY A 133 -6.70 -0.13 1.13
CA GLY A 133 -7.82 0.81 1.03
C GLY A 133 -7.56 2.11 1.77
N LEU A 134 -8.63 2.85 2.01
CA LEU A 134 -8.57 4.06 2.83
C LEU A 134 -8.60 3.67 4.32
N ASP A 135 -7.67 4.22 5.08
CA ASP A 135 -7.70 4.12 6.53
C ASP A 135 -8.93 4.86 7.07
N PRO A 136 -9.79 4.17 7.84
CA PRO A 136 -10.99 4.81 8.39
C PRO A 136 -10.72 5.99 9.32
N GLN A 137 -9.51 6.08 9.88
CA GLN A 137 -9.14 7.13 10.85
C GLN A 137 -8.50 8.34 10.17
N THR A 138 -7.58 8.12 9.23
CA THR A 138 -6.81 9.19 8.59
C THR A 138 -7.32 9.56 7.20
N GLY A 139 -8.09 8.69 6.56
CA GLY A 139 -8.51 8.83 5.16
C GLY A 139 -7.38 8.62 4.14
N GLU A 140 -6.19 8.24 4.57
CA GLU A 140 -5.06 7.94 3.69
C GLU A 140 -5.19 6.55 3.06
N ARG A 141 -4.68 6.41 1.84
CA ARG A 141 -4.55 5.06 1.26
C ARG A 141 -3.40 4.33 1.92
N ILE A 142 -3.73 3.18 2.52
CA ILE A 142 -2.77 2.33 3.21
C ILE A 142 -2.78 0.91 2.65
N LEU A 143 -1.66 0.23 2.84
CA LEU A 143 -1.55 -1.21 2.83
C LEU A 143 -1.22 -1.65 4.25
N SER A 144 -2.03 -2.52 4.83
CA SER A 144 -1.74 -3.12 6.11
C SER A 144 -1.74 -4.64 6.03
N VAL A 145 -0.93 -5.25 6.88
CA VAL A 145 -0.83 -6.70 7.02
C VAL A 145 -0.81 -7.05 8.49
N SER A 146 -1.71 -7.92 8.88
CA SER A 146 -1.86 -8.44 10.24
C SER A 146 -1.47 -9.91 10.28
N ALA A 147 -0.56 -10.29 11.19
CA ALA A 147 -0.18 -11.67 11.45
C ALA A 147 -0.59 -12.07 12.88
N PRO A 148 -1.18 -13.26 13.08
CA PRO A 148 -1.67 -13.68 14.39
C PRO A 148 -0.51 -13.95 15.35
N LEU A 149 -0.68 -13.53 16.59
CA LEU A 149 0.20 -13.85 17.72
C LEU A 149 -0.37 -15.03 18.49
N TRP A 150 0.43 -16.06 18.64
CA TRP A 150 0.00 -17.30 19.25
C TRP A 150 0.57 -17.47 20.67
N PHE A 151 -0.26 -17.92 21.58
CA PHE A 151 0.15 -18.34 22.91
C PHE A 151 -0.67 -19.56 23.36
N ASN A 152 0.01 -20.63 23.73
CA ASN A 152 -0.62 -21.89 24.16
C ASN A 152 -1.70 -22.40 23.18
N GLY A 153 -1.44 -22.32 21.87
CA GLY A 153 -2.36 -22.80 20.84
C GLY A 153 -3.59 -21.90 20.61
N ARG A 154 -3.59 -20.68 21.16
CA ARG A 154 -4.68 -19.70 20.98
C ARG A 154 -4.12 -18.41 20.41
N VAL A 155 -4.90 -17.76 19.55
CA VAL A 155 -4.60 -16.40 19.09
C VAL A 155 -4.88 -15.42 20.23
N ILE A 156 -3.86 -14.67 20.65
CA ILE A 156 -3.93 -13.67 21.72
C ILE A 156 -4.01 -12.24 21.19
N GLY A 157 -3.77 -12.04 19.91
CA GLY A 157 -3.78 -10.77 19.23
C GLY A 157 -3.14 -10.89 17.85
N VAL A 158 -2.80 -9.75 17.27
CA VAL A 158 -2.08 -9.68 15.99
C VAL A 158 -0.94 -8.68 16.08
N LEU A 159 0.13 -8.95 15.34
CA LEU A 159 1.16 -8.00 14.97
C LEU A 159 0.78 -7.45 13.60
N ARG A 160 0.68 -6.13 13.48
CA ARG A 160 0.23 -5.44 12.26
C ARG A 160 1.30 -4.47 11.78
N TYR A 161 1.60 -4.53 10.49
CA TYR A 161 2.36 -3.51 9.79
C TYR A 161 1.41 -2.65 8.94
N VAL A 162 1.63 -1.34 8.96
CA VAL A 162 0.88 -0.37 8.15
C VAL A 162 1.85 0.51 7.39
N THR A 163 1.58 0.73 6.10
CA THR A 163 2.34 1.67 5.27
C THR A 163 1.40 2.52 4.42
N ALA A 164 1.73 3.80 4.29
CA ALA A 164 1.02 4.70 3.41
C ALA A 164 1.43 4.48 1.95
N LEU A 165 0.46 4.50 1.04
CA LEU A 165 0.67 4.25 -0.40
C LEU A 165 0.91 5.53 -1.22
N HIS A 166 0.88 6.71 -0.61
CA HIS A 166 0.96 7.99 -1.33
C HIS A 166 2.29 8.20 -2.05
N GLU A 167 3.42 7.73 -1.51
CA GLU A 167 4.72 7.83 -2.17
C GLU A 167 4.81 6.97 -3.44
N ALA A 168 4.19 5.79 -3.41
CA ALA A 168 4.10 4.91 -4.56
C ALA A 168 3.27 5.54 -5.68
N ASP A 169 2.15 6.17 -5.34
CA ASP A 169 1.29 6.85 -6.31
C ASP A 169 1.99 8.06 -6.95
N ARG A 170 2.78 8.82 -6.19
CA ARG A 170 3.57 9.96 -6.71
C ARG A 170 4.65 9.52 -7.69
N SER A 171 5.38 8.45 -7.38
CA SER A 171 6.40 7.87 -8.28
C SER A 171 5.82 7.45 -9.63
N VAL A 172 4.64 6.84 -9.61
CA VAL A 172 3.92 6.42 -10.81
C VAL A 172 3.50 7.63 -11.65
N LEU A 173 2.96 8.69 -11.02
CA LEU A 173 2.57 9.93 -11.71
C LEU A 173 3.76 10.63 -12.37
N VAL A 174 4.91 10.70 -11.70
CA VAL A 174 6.13 11.29 -12.26
C VAL A 174 6.61 10.47 -13.46
N SER A 175 6.62 9.15 -13.37
CA SER A 175 7.01 8.27 -14.48
C SER A 175 6.08 8.42 -15.69
N MET A 176 4.78 8.57 -15.47
CA MET A 176 3.80 8.86 -16.53
C MET A 176 4.05 10.22 -17.18
N ALA A 177 4.27 11.27 -16.39
CA ALA A 177 4.55 12.61 -16.90
C ALA A 177 5.83 12.64 -17.76
N VAL A 178 6.89 11.96 -17.35
CA VAL A 178 8.13 11.82 -18.11
C VAL A 178 7.87 11.06 -19.42
N ALA A 179 7.16 9.95 -19.40
CA ALA A 179 6.85 9.16 -20.59
C ALA A 179 6.02 9.95 -21.61
N ILE A 180 5.02 10.71 -21.14
CA ILE A 180 4.21 11.60 -22.00
C ILE A 180 5.08 12.73 -22.56
N GLY A 181 5.96 13.33 -21.75
CA GLY A 181 6.89 14.37 -22.20
C GLY A 181 7.85 13.89 -23.30
N VAL A 182 8.41 12.69 -23.14
CA VAL A 182 9.27 12.07 -24.16
C VAL A 182 8.47 11.77 -25.44
N ALA A 183 7.26 11.25 -25.33
CA ALA A 183 6.43 10.97 -26.49
C ALA A 183 6.08 12.27 -27.27
N LEU A 184 5.81 13.37 -26.58
CA LEU A 184 5.55 14.68 -27.20
C LEU A 184 6.80 15.25 -27.89
N LEU A 185 7.99 15.07 -27.30
CA LEU A 185 9.26 15.50 -27.89
C LEU A 185 9.63 14.71 -29.15
N CYS A 186 9.25 13.44 -29.24
CA CYS A 186 9.49 12.61 -30.44
C CYS A 186 8.55 12.93 -31.62
N VAL A 187 7.44 13.64 -31.38
CA VAL A 187 6.42 13.97 -32.38
C VAL A 187 6.55 15.41 -32.89
N GLY A 188 7.28 16.30 -32.20
CA GLY A 188 7.52 17.70 -32.58
C GLY A 188 8.80 17.91 -33.34
#